data_3301a2d6061a884becb275729cc73383
#
_entry.id   3301a2d6061a884becb275729cc73383
#
_cell.length_a   1.000
_cell.length_b   1.000
_cell.length_c   1.000
_cell.angle_alpha   90.00
_cell.angle_beta   90.00
_cell.angle_gamma   90.00
#
_symmetry.space_group_name_H-M   'P 1'
#
loop_
_entity.id
_entity.type
_entity.pdbx_description
1 polymer ?
#
loop_
_entity_poly.entity_id
_entity_poly.type
_entity_poly.pdbx_seq_one_letter_code
_entity_poly.pdbx_strand_id
1 'polypeptide(L)'
;MNRKNSTRFLLAMVCALAITACEQKSSAPVPDTTADAAALDTAAGGWEKAYNDKNADQLAALYAEDAQLLPPGATEVSGRDAIRAYFANDIEKQWARITIKSDSSGVGGDWGWRSGSWSAETMPMVTGKYIEVWRRTADGWRLQKDIWNMDAELPEGGLPEISVN
;
A
#
# COMPACT_ATOMS: atom_id res chain seq x y z
N MET A 1 19.41 -97.34 -5.38
CA MET A 1 19.40 -96.44 -6.54
C MET A 1 18.56 -95.23 -6.21
N ASN A 2 19.21 -94.21 -5.72
CA ASN A 2 18.52 -93.00 -5.24
C ASN A 2 18.92 -91.79 -6.06
N ARG A 3 17.97 -91.21 -6.78
CA ARG A 3 18.15 -89.96 -7.45
C ARG A 3 17.70 -88.77 -6.51
N LYS A 4 18.67 -87.96 -6.15
CA LYS A 4 18.44 -86.75 -5.40
C LYS A 4 18.00 -85.62 -6.38
N ASN A 5 16.80 -85.14 -6.21
CA ASN A 5 16.31 -83.96 -6.91
C ASN A 5 16.68 -82.70 -6.08
N SER A 6 17.54 -81.83 -6.69
CA SER A 6 17.87 -80.57 -6.15
C SER A 6 16.84 -79.51 -6.67
N THR A 7 16.00 -79.05 -5.78
CA THR A 7 15.08 -77.93 -6.09
C THR A 7 15.83 -76.60 -5.84
N ARG A 8 16.10 -75.87 -6.92
CA ARG A 8 16.65 -74.50 -6.86
C ARG A 8 15.51 -73.52 -6.59
N PHE A 9 15.50 -72.96 -5.40
CA PHE A 9 14.65 -71.77 -5.11
C PHE A 9 15.23 -70.54 -5.79
N LEU A 10 14.51 -70.01 -6.76
CA LEU A 10 14.73 -68.66 -7.30
C LEU A 10 14.01 -67.69 -6.38
N LEU A 11 14.78 -66.86 -5.67
CA LEU A 11 14.28 -65.73 -4.88
C LEU A 11 14.13 -64.57 -5.83
N ALA A 12 12.89 -64.25 -6.24
CA ALA A 12 12.57 -63.08 -7.03
C ALA A 12 12.46 -61.90 -6.07
N MET A 13 13.45 -61.01 -6.13
CA MET A 13 13.48 -59.73 -5.40
C MET A 13 12.64 -58.71 -6.16
N VAL A 14 11.40 -58.45 -5.70
CA VAL A 14 10.54 -57.38 -6.24
C VAL A 14 10.98 -56.07 -5.60
N CYS A 15 11.71 -55.25 -6.36
CA CYS A 15 11.96 -53.84 -6.03
C CYS A 15 10.67 -53.04 -6.24
N ALA A 16 9.95 -52.74 -5.17
CA ALA A 16 8.86 -51.77 -5.20
C ALA A 16 9.45 -50.36 -5.30
N LEU A 17 9.39 -49.75 -6.50
CA LEU A 17 9.64 -48.32 -6.69
C LEU A 17 8.47 -47.55 -6.07
N ALA A 18 8.68 -46.99 -4.89
CA ALA A 18 7.79 -45.99 -4.34
C ALA A 18 7.94 -44.68 -5.18
N ILE A 19 7.04 -44.47 -6.11
CA ILE A 19 6.89 -43.19 -6.81
C ILE A 19 6.25 -42.26 -5.80
N THR A 20 7.06 -41.42 -5.14
CA THR A 20 6.54 -40.26 -4.36
C THR A 20 5.97 -39.27 -5.37
N ALA A 21 4.65 -39.33 -5.58
CA ALA A 21 3.93 -38.29 -6.28
C ALA A 21 4.05 -37.03 -5.43
N CYS A 22 4.85 -36.05 -5.88
CA CYS A 22 4.73 -34.70 -5.39
C CYS A 22 3.31 -34.22 -5.75
N GLU A 23 2.42 -34.21 -4.76
CA GLU A 23 1.15 -33.50 -4.87
C GLU A 23 1.48 -32.03 -5.12
N GLN A 24 1.34 -31.63 -6.38
CA GLN A 24 1.37 -30.24 -6.78
C GLN A 24 0.15 -29.59 -6.14
N LYS A 25 0.38 -28.89 -5.01
CA LYS A 25 -0.64 -28.10 -4.35
C LYS A 25 -1.19 -27.14 -5.39
N SER A 26 -2.38 -27.43 -5.92
CA SER A 26 -3.12 -26.50 -6.76
C SER A 26 -3.28 -25.22 -5.97
N SER A 27 -2.61 -24.15 -6.42
CA SER A 27 -2.83 -22.84 -5.85
C SER A 27 -4.30 -22.49 -6.05
N ALA A 28 -4.99 -22.12 -4.98
CA ALA A 28 -6.36 -21.61 -5.07
C ALA A 28 -6.40 -20.49 -6.15
N PRO A 29 -7.48 -20.38 -6.92
CA PRO A 29 -7.63 -19.29 -7.87
C PRO A 29 -7.38 -17.95 -7.17
N VAL A 30 -6.54 -17.10 -7.76
CA VAL A 30 -6.35 -15.73 -7.26
C VAL A 30 -7.68 -15.01 -7.40
N PRO A 31 -8.24 -14.42 -6.33
CA PRO A 31 -9.50 -13.67 -6.43
C PRO A 31 -9.37 -12.55 -7.47
N ASP A 32 -10.42 -12.34 -8.26
CA ASP A 32 -10.49 -11.17 -9.13
C ASP A 32 -10.70 -9.91 -8.28
N THR A 33 -9.66 -9.11 -8.18
CA THR A 33 -9.66 -7.86 -7.39
C THR A 33 -9.80 -6.61 -8.27
N THR A 34 -10.12 -6.75 -9.54
CA THR A 34 -10.16 -5.64 -10.51
C THR A 34 -11.15 -4.54 -10.10
N ALA A 35 -12.37 -4.94 -9.68
CA ALA A 35 -13.37 -3.98 -9.22
C ALA A 35 -12.94 -3.26 -7.93
N ASP A 36 -12.29 -3.97 -7.05
CA ASP A 36 -11.78 -3.45 -5.77
C ASP A 36 -10.62 -2.48 -5.99
N ALA A 37 -9.72 -2.80 -6.90
CA ALA A 37 -8.62 -1.91 -7.29
C ALA A 37 -9.16 -0.61 -7.90
N ALA A 38 -10.14 -0.69 -8.79
CA ALA A 38 -10.77 0.48 -9.39
C ALA A 38 -11.50 1.36 -8.34
N ALA A 39 -12.16 0.73 -7.37
CA ALA A 39 -12.81 1.44 -6.26
C ALA A 39 -11.79 2.12 -5.34
N LEU A 40 -10.66 1.47 -5.07
CA LEU A 40 -9.55 2.05 -4.32
C LEU A 40 -8.98 3.27 -5.06
N ASP A 41 -8.69 3.16 -6.34
CA ASP A 41 -8.15 4.26 -7.15
C ASP A 41 -9.12 5.45 -7.19
N THR A 42 -10.42 5.18 -7.28
CA THR A 42 -11.46 6.22 -7.22
C THR A 42 -11.45 6.96 -5.87
N ALA A 43 -11.37 6.22 -4.77
CA ALA A 43 -11.32 6.82 -3.42
C ALA A 43 -10.05 7.67 -3.24
N ALA A 44 -8.90 7.15 -3.69
CA ALA A 44 -7.62 7.83 -3.57
C ALA A 44 -7.51 9.08 -4.45
N GLY A 45 -8.13 9.11 -5.63
CA GLY A 45 -8.18 10.31 -6.48
C GLY A 45 -8.81 11.53 -5.82
N GLY A 46 -9.61 11.35 -4.77
CA GLY A 46 -10.18 12.43 -3.97
C GLY A 46 -9.16 13.20 -3.14
N TRP A 47 -8.01 12.62 -2.81
CA TRP A 47 -7.04 13.23 -1.92
C TRP A 47 -6.37 14.48 -2.53
N GLU A 48 -5.79 14.33 -3.72
CA GLU A 48 -5.18 15.44 -4.46
C GLU A 48 -6.16 16.59 -4.66
N LYS A 49 -7.40 16.25 -5.06
CA LYS A 49 -8.44 17.26 -5.25
C LYS A 49 -8.77 18.00 -3.97
N ALA A 50 -9.01 17.30 -2.86
CA ALA A 50 -9.38 17.91 -1.59
C ALA A 50 -8.26 18.84 -1.05
N TYR A 51 -6.99 18.43 -1.19
CA TYR A 51 -5.85 19.23 -0.80
C TYR A 51 -5.74 20.50 -1.67
N ASN A 52 -5.80 20.34 -2.99
CA ASN A 52 -5.71 21.46 -3.94
C ASN A 52 -6.90 22.44 -3.85
N ASP A 53 -8.06 21.96 -3.43
CA ASP A 53 -9.24 22.79 -3.11
C ASP A 53 -9.15 23.45 -1.72
N LYS A 54 -8.07 23.22 -0.97
CA LYS A 54 -7.85 23.71 0.40
C LYS A 54 -8.94 23.28 1.37
N ASN A 55 -9.46 22.07 1.19
CA ASN A 55 -10.60 21.56 1.96
C ASN A 55 -10.15 20.47 2.94
N ALA A 56 -9.71 20.89 4.14
CA ALA A 56 -9.25 19.99 5.18
C ALA A 56 -10.34 19.02 5.68
N ASP A 57 -11.63 19.40 5.62
CA ASP A 57 -12.73 18.53 6.01
C ASP A 57 -12.92 17.37 5.01
N GLN A 58 -12.91 17.67 3.71
CA GLN A 58 -12.99 16.65 2.67
C GLN A 58 -11.74 15.74 2.68
N LEU A 59 -10.58 16.33 2.92
CA LEU A 59 -9.34 15.57 3.03
C LEU A 59 -9.41 14.57 4.20
N ALA A 60 -9.76 15.05 5.39
CA ALA A 60 -9.89 14.20 6.57
C ALA A 60 -10.94 13.10 6.41
N ALA A 61 -12.03 13.34 5.68
CA ALA A 61 -13.06 12.34 5.43
C ALA A 61 -12.57 11.12 4.64
N LEU A 62 -11.43 11.22 3.94
CA LEU A 62 -10.80 10.10 3.26
C LEU A 62 -10.09 9.14 4.23
N TYR A 63 -9.74 9.61 5.43
CA TYR A 63 -9.04 8.82 6.44
C TYR A 63 -10.03 8.02 7.31
N ALA A 64 -9.59 6.85 7.77
CA ALA A 64 -10.29 6.09 8.78
C ALA A 64 -10.29 6.87 10.12
N GLU A 65 -11.22 6.55 11.03
CA GLU A 65 -11.29 7.25 12.33
C GLU A 65 -10.03 7.06 13.18
N ASP A 66 -9.42 5.88 13.07
CA ASP A 66 -8.18 5.48 13.76
C ASP A 66 -6.94 5.53 12.84
N ALA A 67 -6.98 6.32 11.78
CA ALA A 67 -5.89 6.46 10.83
C ALA A 67 -4.63 7.07 11.44
N GLN A 68 -3.51 6.78 10.82
CA GLN A 68 -2.20 7.31 11.19
C GLN A 68 -1.57 8.04 10.02
N LEU A 69 -1.16 9.27 10.26
CA LEU A 69 -0.37 10.09 9.36
C LEU A 69 1.07 10.14 9.86
N LEU A 70 2.02 9.88 8.98
CA LEU A 70 3.44 9.74 9.28
C LEU A 70 4.25 10.77 8.48
N PRO A 71 4.17 12.07 8.86
CA PRO A 71 4.82 13.14 8.11
C PRO A 71 6.34 13.12 8.27
N PRO A 72 7.11 13.51 7.23
CA PRO A 72 8.54 13.58 7.31
C PRO A 72 9.00 14.60 8.35
N GLY A 73 9.98 14.21 9.17
CA GLY A 73 10.58 15.11 10.18
C GLY A 73 9.69 15.49 11.36
N ALA A 74 8.50 14.88 11.48
CA ALA A 74 7.55 15.15 12.56
C ALA A 74 7.07 13.86 13.24
N THR A 75 6.42 13.99 14.40
CA THR A 75 5.80 12.87 15.09
C THR A 75 4.54 12.41 14.38
N GLU A 76 4.17 11.15 14.60
CA GLU A 76 2.91 10.58 14.13
C GLU A 76 1.71 11.42 14.57
N VAL A 77 0.75 11.58 13.66
CA VAL A 77 -0.57 12.18 13.93
C VAL A 77 -1.62 11.09 13.86
N SER A 78 -2.29 10.81 14.96
CA SER A 78 -3.26 9.71 15.08
C SER A 78 -4.69 10.21 15.20
N GLY A 79 -5.57 9.60 14.42
CA GLY A 79 -7.01 9.85 14.39
C GLY A 79 -7.41 10.95 13.41
N ARG A 80 -8.61 10.78 12.82
CA ARG A 80 -9.14 11.66 11.77
C ARG A 80 -9.19 13.13 12.16
N ASP A 81 -9.60 13.43 13.39
CA ASP A 81 -9.71 14.82 13.84
C ASP A 81 -8.35 15.50 13.97
N ALA A 82 -7.34 14.77 14.46
CA ALA A 82 -5.98 15.28 14.54
C ALA A 82 -5.38 15.45 13.12
N ILE A 83 -5.65 14.53 12.21
CA ILE A 83 -5.25 14.60 10.79
C ILE A 83 -5.90 15.81 10.12
N ARG A 84 -7.19 16.06 10.40
CA ARG A 84 -7.89 17.26 9.93
C ARG A 84 -7.19 18.53 10.39
N ALA A 85 -6.87 18.63 11.67
CA ALA A 85 -6.18 19.80 12.24
C ALA A 85 -4.77 19.98 11.64
N TYR A 86 -4.05 18.86 11.40
CA TYR A 86 -2.75 18.88 10.74
C TYR A 86 -2.85 19.51 9.34
N PHE A 87 -3.75 19.01 8.49
CA PHE A 87 -3.89 19.54 7.13
C PHE A 87 -4.50 20.93 7.09
N ALA A 88 -5.37 21.30 8.01
CA ALA A 88 -5.87 22.68 8.11
C ALA A 88 -4.72 23.67 8.38
N ASN A 89 -3.81 23.32 9.30
CA ASN A 89 -2.63 24.11 9.59
C ASN A 89 -1.62 24.12 8.42
N ASP A 90 -1.41 22.98 7.77
CA ASP A 90 -0.52 22.86 6.62
C ASP A 90 -1.02 23.73 5.45
N ILE A 91 -2.31 23.62 5.12
CA ILE A 91 -2.96 24.45 4.08
C ILE A 91 -2.87 25.94 4.40
N GLU A 92 -3.04 26.33 5.66
CA GLU A 92 -2.97 27.73 6.07
C GLU A 92 -1.55 28.30 5.91
N LYS A 93 -0.53 27.52 6.27
CA LYS A 93 0.84 28.04 6.41
C LYS A 93 1.76 27.76 5.24
N GLN A 94 1.56 26.62 4.57
CA GLN A 94 2.55 26.09 3.62
C GLN A 94 1.94 25.62 2.31
N TRP A 95 0.65 25.92 2.05
CA TRP A 95 -0.01 25.37 0.87
C TRP A 95 0.74 25.66 -0.43
N ALA A 96 0.97 24.61 -1.19
CA ALA A 96 1.35 24.66 -2.59
C ALA A 96 0.49 23.65 -3.36
N ARG A 97 0.21 23.92 -4.62
CA ARG A 97 -0.49 22.92 -5.45
C ARG A 97 0.37 21.66 -5.55
N ILE A 98 -0.25 20.53 -5.27
CA ILE A 98 0.41 19.23 -5.42
C ILE A 98 -0.18 18.43 -6.59
N THR A 99 0.70 17.59 -7.16
CA THR A 99 0.35 16.58 -8.15
C THR A 99 0.83 15.22 -7.63
N ILE A 100 -0.06 14.25 -7.66
CA ILE A 100 0.21 12.88 -7.24
C ILE A 100 0.23 11.97 -8.45
N LYS A 101 1.27 11.16 -8.57
CA LYS A 101 1.40 10.13 -9.58
C LYS A 101 1.47 8.76 -8.91
N SER A 102 0.44 7.94 -9.09
CA SER A 102 0.46 6.55 -8.64
C SER A 102 1.30 5.72 -9.60
N ASP A 103 2.26 4.96 -9.05
CA ASP A 103 3.11 4.06 -9.82
C ASP A 103 2.67 2.60 -9.68
N SER A 104 2.13 2.22 -8.52
CA SER A 104 1.60 0.88 -8.29
C SER A 104 0.57 0.86 -7.17
N SER A 105 -0.32 -0.13 -7.23
CA SER A 105 -1.34 -0.40 -6.24
C SER A 105 -1.64 -1.90 -6.16
N GLY A 106 -2.25 -2.33 -5.07
CA GLY A 106 -2.71 -3.69 -4.90
C GLY A 106 -3.82 -3.78 -3.86
N VAL A 107 -4.64 -4.83 -3.99
CA VAL A 107 -5.76 -5.10 -3.10
C VAL A 107 -5.75 -6.57 -2.69
N GLY A 108 -6.04 -6.82 -1.41
CA GLY A 108 -6.20 -8.17 -0.86
C GLY A 108 -7.18 -8.17 0.31
N GLY A 109 -8.36 -8.77 0.14
CA GLY A 109 -9.43 -8.74 1.13
C GLY A 109 -9.87 -7.30 1.43
N ASP A 110 -9.88 -6.93 2.72
CA ASP A 110 -10.29 -5.60 3.18
C ASP A 110 -9.13 -4.59 3.21
N TRP A 111 -8.00 -4.93 2.65
CA TRP A 111 -6.82 -4.07 2.63
C TRP A 111 -6.37 -3.78 1.20
N GLY A 112 -5.87 -2.56 1.02
CA GLY A 112 -5.24 -2.13 -0.21
C GLY A 112 -4.04 -1.25 0.09
N TRP A 113 -3.20 -1.05 -0.91
CA TRP A 113 -2.06 -0.15 -0.82
C TRP A 113 -1.85 0.56 -2.14
N ARG A 114 -1.23 1.72 -2.08
CA ARG A 114 -0.77 2.49 -3.24
C ARG A 114 0.60 3.07 -2.94
N SER A 115 1.39 3.22 -3.96
CA SER A 115 2.66 3.94 -3.87
C SER A 115 2.91 4.74 -5.13
N GLY A 116 3.74 5.77 -5.01
CA GLY A 116 4.08 6.61 -6.12
C GLY A 116 4.93 7.80 -5.72
N SER A 117 4.86 8.83 -6.55
CA SER A 117 5.57 10.09 -6.35
C SER A 117 4.58 11.25 -6.23
N TRP A 118 5.03 12.30 -5.61
CA TRP A 118 4.31 13.57 -5.53
C TRP A 118 5.25 14.73 -5.82
N SER A 119 4.67 15.85 -6.23
CA SER A 119 5.38 17.11 -6.40
C SER A 119 4.54 18.28 -5.91
N ALA A 120 5.16 19.29 -5.34
CA ALA A 120 4.54 20.54 -4.95
C ALA A 120 5.09 21.68 -5.79
N GLU A 121 4.22 22.57 -6.27
CA GLU A 121 4.58 23.75 -7.06
C GLU A 121 5.18 24.85 -6.17
N THR A 122 6.40 24.60 -5.69
CA THR A 122 7.20 25.57 -4.91
C THR A 122 8.40 26.03 -5.72
N MET A 123 9.17 26.99 -5.22
CA MET A 123 10.41 27.43 -5.87
C MET A 123 11.59 27.35 -4.89
N PRO A 124 12.49 26.36 -5.00
CA PRO A 124 12.49 25.27 -5.99
C PRO A 124 11.34 24.29 -5.78
N MET A 125 10.97 23.53 -6.83
CA MET A 125 9.94 22.49 -6.76
C MET A 125 10.37 21.40 -5.77
N VAL A 126 9.45 21.03 -4.87
CA VAL A 126 9.65 19.93 -3.91
C VAL A 126 9.01 18.68 -4.47
N THR A 127 9.71 17.57 -4.38
CA THR A 127 9.26 16.25 -4.81
C THR A 127 9.47 15.22 -3.70
N GLY A 128 8.74 14.12 -3.79
CA GLY A 128 8.88 13.01 -2.88
C GLY A 128 8.16 11.76 -3.35
N LYS A 129 8.15 10.78 -2.50
CA LYS A 129 7.48 9.50 -2.70
C LYS A 129 6.53 9.25 -1.55
N TYR A 130 5.52 8.43 -1.79
CA TYR A 130 4.56 8.06 -0.78
C TYR A 130 4.24 6.56 -0.83
N ILE A 131 3.74 6.06 0.27
CA ILE A 131 3.03 4.80 0.36
C ILE A 131 1.81 4.97 1.26
N GLU A 132 0.69 4.49 0.81
CA GLU A 132 -0.60 4.53 1.48
C GLU A 132 -1.10 3.12 1.75
N VAL A 133 -1.67 2.90 2.93
CA VAL A 133 -2.40 1.67 3.26
C VAL A 133 -3.86 2.05 3.46
N TRP A 134 -4.73 1.39 2.73
CA TRP A 134 -6.16 1.60 2.72
C TRP A 134 -6.89 0.44 3.36
N ARG A 135 -7.99 0.73 4.04
CA ARG A 135 -8.88 -0.27 4.62
C ARG A 135 -10.28 -0.10 4.07
N ARG A 136 -10.90 -1.22 3.69
CA ARG A 136 -12.31 -1.26 3.32
C ARG A 136 -13.16 -1.14 4.58
N THR A 137 -14.14 -0.25 4.56
CA THR A 137 -15.12 -0.04 5.61
C THR A 137 -16.52 -0.18 5.02
N ALA A 138 -17.56 -0.08 5.85
CA ALA A 138 -18.95 -0.06 5.38
C ALA A 138 -19.22 1.11 4.42
N ASP A 139 -18.47 2.22 4.57
CA ASP A 139 -18.63 3.43 3.76
C ASP A 139 -17.64 3.49 2.58
N GLY A 140 -16.98 2.38 2.24
CA GLY A 140 -15.99 2.27 1.19
C GLY A 140 -14.55 2.32 1.70
N TRP A 141 -13.60 2.56 0.79
CA TRP A 141 -12.18 2.61 1.12
C TRP A 141 -11.84 3.86 1.94
N ARG A 142 -11.05 3.65 3.01
CA ARG A 142 -10.52 4.73 3.86
C ARG A 142 -9.02 4.55 4.05
N LEU A 143 -8.30 5.66 3.99
CA LEU A 143 -6.86 5.72 4.22
C LEU A 143 -6.56 5.41 5.69
N GLN A 144 -5.80 4.37 5.94
CA GLN A 144 -5.49 3.89 7.29
C GLN A 144 -4.10 4.31 7.74
N LYS A 145 -3.13 4.27 6.82
CA LYS A 145 -1.78 4.78 7.07
C LYS A 145 -1.31 5.55 5.85
N ASP A 146 -0.71 6.69 6.12
CA ASP A 146 -0.18 7.57 5.09
C ASP A 146 1.22 8.02 5.48
N ILE A 147 2.19 7.69 4.66
CA ILE A 147 3.59 8.06 4.87
C ILE A 147 4.17 8.59 3.56
N TRP A 148 4.93 9.66 3.67
CA TRP A 148 5.70 10.20 2.55
C TRP A 148 7.08 10.65 2.99
N ASN A 149 7.95 10.85 2.03
CA ASN A 149 9.25 11.48 2.21
C ASN A 149 9.42 12.65 1.24
N MET A 150 10.48 13.40 1.42
CA MET A 150 10.97 14.36 0.45
C MET A 150 12.23 13.82 -0.21
N ASP A 151 12.44 14.11 -1.50
CA ASP A 151 13.63 13.65 -2.26
C ASP A 151 14.88 14.48 -1.95
N ALA A 152 14.72 15.70 -1.43
CA ALA A 152 15.79 16.55 -0.95
C ALA A 152 15.59 16.88 0.53
N GLU A 153 16.69 17.11 1.24
CA GLU A 153 16.61 17.69 2.58
C GLU A 153 15.97 19.06 2.50
N LEU A 154 15.01 19.33 3.41
CA LEU A 154 14.50 20.69 3.57
C LEU A 154 15.65 21.61 3.95
N PRO A 155 15.75 22.83 3.38
CA PRO A 155 16.72 23.80 3.84
C PRO A 155 16.54 24.04 5.34
N GLU A 156 17.66 24.28 6.05
CA GLU A 156 17.59 24.65 7.47
C GLU A 156 16.66 25.86 7.62
N GLY A 157 15.53 25.66 8.34
CA GLY A 157 14.50 26.68 8.49
C GLY A 157 13.13 26.34 7.88
N GLY A 158 12.98 25.13 7.26
CA GLY A 158 11.73 24.68 6.64
C GLY A 158 11.58 25.11 5.18
N LEU A 159 10.39 24.91 4.63
CA LEU A 159 10.05 25.40 3.29
C LEU A 159 10.08 26.94 3.29
N PRO A 160 10.60 27.57 2.23
CA PRO A 160 10.57 29.04 2.14
C PRO A 160 9.12 29.54 2.22
N GLU A 161 8.90 30.55 3.05
CA GLU A 161 7.61 31.23 3.07
C GLU A 161 7.31 31.76 1.66
N ILE A 162 6.19 31.32 1.08
CA ILE A 162 5.76 31.83 -0.20
C ILE A 162 5.24 33.25 0.04
N SER A 163 6.08 34.24 -0.24
CA SER A 163 5.61 35.63 -0.29
C SER A 163 4.68 35.78 -1.49
N VAL A 164 3.37 35.74 -1.25
CA VAL A 164 2.37 36.18 -2.24
C VAL A 164 2.38 37.71 -2.23
N ASN A 165 3.02 38.29 -3.25
CA ASN A 165 2.85 39.74 -3.58
C ASN A 165 1.56 39.94 -4.34
#